data_4a951405ab505b090d4dd334e200aac4
#
_entry.id   4a951405ab505b090d4dd334e200aac4
#
_cell.length_a   1.000
_cell.length_b   1.000
_cell.length_c   1.000
_cell.angle_alpha   90.00
_cell.angle_beta   90.00
_cell.angle_gamma   90.00
#
_symmetry.space_group_name_H-M   'P 1'
#
loop_
_entity.id
_entity.type
_entity.pdbx_description
1 polymer ?
#
loop_
_entity_poly.entity_id
_entity_poly.type
_entity_poly.pdbx_seq_one_letter_code
_entity_poly.pdbx_strand_id
1 'polypeptide(L)'
;MSTTPTATQVPVLRSVLAAYAFLISHWQRALIAAAPYTLAYIAQLVLMQALGDATGNPVLSMGFFLLSLVTVVASLALSAACLRMAVLGDYSGWHSLKAGADEGRIFIVGLLVSALTLLVFIMAFMFWAVVLGSIAAGAMSRAGIDPEAEGLELADAMAYLGTADWVVAIVVGLAAAALLVWLSARLVLALPATIANRKIMVLSAWSLSNGNALRIAAALLLTSLPLLALEAGLYELICAVLGSRPLYVPVPVGADQVNAPALAAAEEYLRWNGLMAFINIPVFSGLYAYIYRNRTATPAAGDA
;
A
#
# COMPACT_ATOMS: atom_id res chain seq x y z
N MET A 1 -21.00 11.04 -37.32
CA MET A 1 -19.70 10.54 -36.83
C MET A 1 -19.41 11.26 -35.53
N SER A 2 -19.63 10.64 -34.37
CA SER A 2 -19.32 11.23 -33.08
C SER A 2 -17.82 11.09 -32.88
N THR A 3 -17.07 12.20 -33.00
CA THR A 3 -15.68 12.27 -32.60
C THR A 3 -15.61 12.05 -31.10
N THR A 4 -15.22 10.85 -30.71
CA THR A 4 -14.90 10.55 -29.29
C THR A 4 -13.82 11.56 -28.87
N PRO A 5 -14.03 12.39 -27.84
CA PRO A 5 -13.04 13.35 -27.39
C PRO A 5 -11.76 12.56 -27.05
N THR A 6 -10.65 12.95 -27.68
CA THR A 6 -9.32 12.37 -27.41
C THR A 6 -9.02 12.56 -25.93
N ALA A 7 -9.10 11.48 -25.19
CA ALA A 7 -8.88 11.48 -23.75
C ALA A 7 -7.48 12.05 -23.47
N THR A 8 -7.40 13.17 -22.77
CA THR A 8 -6.14 13.83 -22.41
C THR A 8 -5.20 12.84 -21.73
N GLN A 9 -3.96 12.79 -22.23
CA GLN A 9 -2.96 11.86 -21.71
C GLN A 9 -2.50 12.32 -20.32
N VAL A 10 -2.42 11.39 -19.35
CA VAL A 10 -1.92 11.70 -18.00
C VAL A 10 -0.42 12.04 -18.06
N PRO A 11 -0.01 13.26 -17.64
CA PRO A 11 1.40 13.65 -17.62
C PRO A 11 2.09 13.10 -16.38
N VAL A 12 2.81 11.97 -16.52
CA VAL A 12 3.38 11.20 -15.42
C VAL A 12 4.21 12.05 -14.45
N LEU A 13 5.26 12.72 -14.94
CA LEU A 13 6.16 13.51 -14.08
C LEU A 13 5.44 14.69 -13.39
N ARG A 14 4.53 15.37 -14.10
CA ARG A 14 3.75 16.44 -13.49
C ARG A 14 2.81 15.92 -12.40
N SER A 15 2.29 14.70 -12.57
CA SER A 15 1.46 14.04 -11.54
C SER A 15 2.27 13.75 -10.29
N VAL A 16 3.50 13.24 -10.43
CA VAL A 16 4.42 12.98 -9.31
C VAL A 16 4.79 14.28 -8.60
N LEU A 17 5.19 15.31 -9.36
CA LEU A 17 5.52 16.61 -8.77
C LEU A 17 4.33 17.24 -8.05
N ALA A 18 3.11 17.13 -8.61
CA ALA A 18 1.90 17.64 -7.97
C ALA A 18 1.58 16.92 -6.65
N ALA A 19 1.89 15.61 -6.55
CA ALA A 19 1.73 14.84 -5.31
C ALA A 19 2.56 15.41 -4.17
N TYR A 20 3.85 15.62 -4.40
CA TYR A 20 4.75 16.18 -3.39
C TYR A 20 4.51 17.68 -3.14
N ALA A 21 4.20 18.45 -4.19
CA ALA A 21 3.83 19.85 -4.06
C ALA A 21 2.59 20.04 -3.18
N PHE A 22 1.61 19.10 -3.26
CA PHE A 22 0.44 19.12 -2.38
C PHE A 22 0.84 18.96 -0.91
N LEU A 23 1.68 17.97 -0.58
CA LEU A 23 2.19 17.77 0.78
C LEU A 23 2.93 19.03 1.26
N ILE A 24 3.89 19.53 0.46
CA ILE A 24 4.71 20.71 0.84
C ILE A 24 3.85 21.95 1.05
N SER A 25 2.85 22.18 0.20
CA SER A 25 1.98 23.35 0.29
C SER A 25 1.01 23.29 1.47
N HIS A 26 0.64 22.08 1.91
CA HIS A 26 -0.41 21.87 2.91
C HIS A 26 0.09 21.09 4.13
N TRP A 27 1.42 20.98 4.33
CA TRP A 27 2.03 20.13 5.35
C TRP A 27 1.51 20.41 6.76
N GLN A 28 1.30 21.68 7.13
CA GLN A 28 0.78 22.04 8.46
C GLN A 28 -0.63 21.49 8.68
N ARG A 29 -1.51 21.64 7.68
CA ARG A 29 -2.88 21.12 7.74
C ARG A 29 -2.91 19.59 7.72
N ALA A 30 -2.08 18.98 6.88
CA ALA A 30 -1.94 17.53 6.81
C ALA A 30 -1.45 16.97 8.15
N LEU A 31 -0.46 17.61 8.79
CA LEU A 31 0.07 17.22 10.08
C LEU A 31 -1.00 17.30 11.18
N ILE A 32 -1.76 18.42 11.23
CA ILE A 32 -2.82 18.57 12.22
C ILE A 32 -3.96 17.58 11.96
N ALA A 33 -4.35 17.38 10.69
CA ALA A 33 -5.35 16.39 10.32
C ALA A 33 -4.90 14.96 10.65
N ALA A 34 -3.60 14.67 10.63
CA ALA A 34 -3.03 13.39 10.98
C ALA A 34 -2.92 13.17 12.51
N ALA A 35 -3.01 14.23 13.33
CA ALA A 35 -2.80 14.12 14.77
C ALA A 35 -3.71 13.08 15.46
N PRO A 36 -5.04 13.01 15.19
CA PRO A 36 -5.90 12.00 15.80
C PRO A 36 -5.48 10.57 15.44
N TYR A 37 -5.10 10.35 14.18
CA TYR A 37 -4.58 9.06 13.72
C TYR A 37 -3.27 8.70 14.43
N THR A 38 -2.32 9.64 14.44
CA THR A 38 -0.99 9.43 15.04
C THR A 38 -1.10 9.14 16.52
N LEU A 39 -1.93 9.88 17.27
CA LEU A 39 -2.16 9.65 18.69
C LEU A 39 -2.81 8.28 18.96
N ALA A 40 -3.85 7.92 18.19
CA ALA A 40 -4.50 6.62 18.31
C ALA A 40 -3.52 5.48 17.99
N TYR A 41 -2.69 5.65 16.96
CA TYR A 41 -1.70 4.66 16.56
C TYR A 41 -0.60 4.48 17.63
N ILE A 42 -0.05 5.57 18.18
CA ILE A 42 0.94 5.49 19.26
C ILE A 42 0.33 4.81 20.50
N ALA A 43 -0.90 5.16 20.87
CA ALA A 43 -1.59 4.50 21.98
C ALA A 43 -1.78 3.00 21.71
N GLN A 44 -2.08 2.62 20.47
CA GLN A 44 -2.17 1.21 20.06
C GLN A 44 -0.83 0.48 20.18
N LEU A 45 0.30 1.11 19.82
CA LEU A 45 1.64 0.54 20.00
C LEU A 45 1.96 0.30 21.47
N VAL A 46 1.69 1.28 22.33
CA VAL A 46 1.90 1.15 23.79
C VAL A 46 1.05 0.01 24.37
N LEU A 47 -0.21 -0.08 23.93
CA LEU A 47 -1.10 -1.14 24.40
C LEU A 47 -0.69 -2.52 23.87
N MET A 48 -0.17 -2.60 22.65
CA MET A 48 0.36 -3.83 22.07
C MET A 48 1.60 -4.34 22.86
N GLN A 49 2.46 -3.44 23.29
CA GLN A 49 3.59 -3.79 24.15
C GLN A 49 3.12 -4.32 25.51
N ALA A 50 2.16 -3.64 26.14
CA ALA A 50 1.57 -4.10 27.41
C ALA A 50 0.86 -5.46 27.28
N LEU A 51 0.29 -5.79 26.13
CA LEU A 51 -0.30 -7.10 25.85
C LEU A 51 0.76 -8.19 25.71
N GLY A 52 1.94 -7.88 25.12
CA GLY A 52 3.07 -8.81 25.05
C GLY A 52 3.55 -9.22 26.44
N ASP A 53 3.58 -8.28 27.38
CA ASP A 53 4.00 -8.51 28.77
C ASP A 53 2.91 -9.25 29.60
N ALA A 54 1.64 -9.12 29.25
CA ALA A 54 0.49 -9.68 29.97
C ALA A 54 -0.41 -10.53 29.06
N THR A 55 0.17 -11.58 28.49
CA THR A 55 -0.53 -12.50 27.60
C THR A 55 -1.78 -13.10 28.25
N GLY A 56 -2.93 -13.00 27.57
CA GLY A 56 -4.21 -13.55 28.04
C GLY A 56 -5.06 -12.60 28.88
N ASN A 57 -4.67 -11.33 29.05
CA ASN A 57 -5.51 -10.36 29.76
C ASN A 57 -6.68 -9.87 28.85
N PRO A 58 -7.94 -10.24 29.15
CA PRO A 58 -9.07 -9.92 28.27
C PRO A 58 -9.38 -8.42 28.20
N VAL A 59 -9.07 -7.67 29.26
CA VAL A 59 -9.29 -6.21 29.31
C VAL A 59 -8.34 -5.50 28.34
N LEU A 60 -7.06 -5.88 28.35
CA LEU A 60 -6.07 -5.32 27.41
C LEU A 60 -6.39 -5.70 25.96
N SER A 61 -6.82 -6.95 25.73
CA SER A 61 -7.20 -7.41 24.39
C SER A 61 -8.43 -6.65 23.86
N MET A 62 -9.43 -6.42 24.70
CA MET A 62 -10.59 -5.59 24.34
C MET A 62 -10.18 -4.14 24.08
N GLY A 63 -9.33 -3.58 24.93
CA GLY A 63 -8.78 -2.22 24.76
C GLY A 63 -8.04 -2.07 23.44
N PHE A 64 -7.19 -3.04 23.08
CA PHE A 64 -6.48 -3.07 21.81
C PHE A 64 -7.44 -3.12 20.60
N PHE A 65 -8.47 -3.97 20.67
CA PHE A 65 -9.48 -4.05 19.62
C PHE A 65 -10.23 -2.73 19.43
N LEU A 66 -10.70 -2.11 20.51
CA LEU A 66 -11.40 -0.82 20.44
C LEU A 66 -10.49 0.28 19.90
N LEU A 67 -9.23 0.32 20.33
CA LEU A 67 -8.27 1.31 19.86
C LEU A 67 -7.91 1.09 18.40
N SER A 68 -7.86 -0.16 17.93
CA SER A 68 -7.70 -0.48 16.51
C SER A 68 -8.85 0.08 15.66
N LEU A 69 -10.09 -0.02 16.13
CA LEU A 69 -11.24 0.60 15.45
C LEU A 69 -11.11 2.12 15.40
N VAL A 70 -10.69 2.76 16.50
CA VAL A 70 -10.43 4.21 16.53
C VAL A 70 -9.35 4.59 15.53
N THR A 71 -8.27 3.83 15.44
CA THR A 71 -7.17 4.06 14.49
C THR A 71 -7.65 3.95 13.03
N VAL A 72 -8.48 2.95 12.72
CA VAL A 72 -9.10 2.81 11.40
C VAL A 72 -9.98 4.02 11.06
N VAL A 73 -10.87 4.42 11.97
CA VAL A 73 -11.75 5.59 11.77
C VAL A 73 -10.92 6.86 11.57
N ALA A 74 -9.88 7.05 12.36
CA ALA A 74 -8.98 8.20 12.26
C ALA A 74 -8.21 8.22 10.92
N SER A 75 -7.75 7.07 10.42
CA SER A 75 -7.09 6.95 9.11
C SER A 75 -8.04 7.29 7.95
N LEU A 76 -9.29 6.87 8.04
CA LEU A 76 -10.34 7.22 7.08
C LEU A 76 -10.65 8.71 7.09
N ALA A 77 -10.75 9.31 8.28
CA ALA A 77 -10.97 10.75 8.43
C ALA A 77 -9.80 11.56 7.84
N LEU A 78 -8.57 11.13 8.08
CA LEU A 78 -7.37 11.73 7.48
C LEU A 78 -7.41 11.62 5.94
N SER A 79 -7.71 10.44 5.42
CA SER A 79 -7.80 10.21 3.97
C SER A 79 -8.89 11.08 3.33
N ALA A 80 -10.06 11.16 3.97
CA ALA A 80 -11.16 12.01 3.52
C ALA A 80 -10.79 13.50 3.55
N ALA A 81 -10.14 13.96 4.62
CA ALA A 81 -9.67 15.33 4.74
C ALA A 81 -8.68 15.68 3.63
N CYS A 82 -7.65 14.84 3.41
CA CYS A 82 -6.65 15.05 2.38
C CYS A 82 -7.26 15.04 0.97
N LEU A 83 -8.19 14.11 0.69
CA LEU A 83 -8.88 14.08 -0.60
C LEU A 83 -9.80 15.28 -0.82
N ARG A 84 -10.54 15.76 0.21
CA ARG A 84 -11.34 16.99 0.08
C ARG A 84 -10.47 18.20 -0.20
N MET A 85 -9.38 18.36 0.56
CA MET A 85 -8.41 19.43 0.31
C MET A 85 -7.85 19.37 -1.11
N ALA A 86 -7.45 18.15 -1.55
CA ALA A 86 -6.81 17.96 -2.83
C ALA A 86 -7.78 18.04 -4.02
N VAL A 87 -9.02 17.55 -3.92
CA VAL A 87 -10.00 17.48 -5.02
C VAL A 87 -10.87 18.72 -5.07
N LEU A 88 -11.41 19.15 -3.93
CA LEU A 88 -12.41 20.21 -3.85
C LEU A 88 -11.82 21.56 -3.43
N GLY A 89 -10.59 21.60 -2.93
CA GLY A 89 -10.07 22.80 -2.26
C GLY A 89 -10.87 23.16 -1.00
N ASP A 90 -11.55 22.18 -0.41
CA ASP A 90 -12.36 22.38 0.79
C ASP A 90 -11.47 22.24 2.04
N TYR A 91 -11.28 23.37 2.72
CA TYR A 91 -10.50 23.46 3.96
C TYR A 91 -11.39 23.69 5.19
N SER A 92 -12.70 23.53 5.06
CA SER A 92 -13.66 23.76 6.14
C SER A 92 -13.64 22.65 7.18
N GLY A 93 -14.03 22.98 8.40
CA GLY A 93 -14.01 22.08 9.57
C GLY A 93 -12.79 22.29 10.44
N TRP A 94 -12.69 21.53 11.54
CA TRP A 94 -11.55 21.58 12.44
C TRP A 94 -10.33 20.96 11.72
N HIS A 95 -9.44 21.83 11.24
CA HIS A 95 -8.27 21.43 10.45
C HIS A 95 -8.59 20.49 9.27
N SER A 96 -9.71 20.76 8.57
CA SER A 96 -10.25 19.96 7.47
C SER A 96 -10.83 18.59 7.88
N LEU A 97 -10.82 18.24 9.17
CA LEU A 97 -11.50 17.05 9.68
C LEU A 97 -13.00 17.35 9.85
N LYS A 98 -13.83 16.49 9.32
CA LYS A 98 -15.28 16.49 9.47
C LYS A 98 -15.71 15.05 9.67
N ALA A 99 -16.67 14.81 10.55
CA ALA A 99 -17.38 13.54 10.59
C ALA A 99 -18.64 13.69 9.72
N GLY A 100 -18.73 12.96 8.62
CA GLY A 100 -19.85 13.11 7.70
C GLY A 100 -20.00 11.98 6.70
N ALA A 101 -20.87 12.20 5.72
CA ALA A 101 -21.18 11.20 4.71
C ALA A 101 -19.99 10.88 3.80
N ASP A 102 -19.01 11.78 3.68
CA ASP A 102 -17.84 11.57 2.83
C ASP A 102 -16.92 10.50 3.40
N GLU A 103 -16.72 10.48 4.72
CA GLU A 103 -15.95 9.44 5.42
C GLU A 103 -16.61 8.07 5.23
N GLY A 104 -17.93 7.99 5.36
CA GLY A 104 -18.67 6.77 5.11
C GLY A 104 -18.57 6.29 3.66
N ARG A 105 -18.61 7.21 2.70
CA ARG A 105 -18.43 6.86 1.27
C ARG A 105 -17.01 6.38 0.98
N ILE A 106 -15.98 7.05 1.52
CA ILE A 106 -14.59 6.62 1.40
C ILE A 106 -14.39 5.25 2.02
N PHE A 107 -14.97 5.01 3.20
CA PHE A 107 -14.91 3.69 3.83
C PHE A 107 -15.48 2.60 2.91
N ILE A 108 -16.70 2.80 2.40
CA ILE A 108 -17.33 1.80 1.52
C ILE A 108 -16.51 1.60 0.24
N VAL A 109 -16.05 2.68 -0.41
CA VAL A 109 -15.23 2.58 -1.61
C VAL A 109 -13.88 1.93 -1.31
N GLY A 110 -13.23 2.33 -0.21
CA GLY A 110 -11.99 1.72 0.25
C GLY A 110 -12.15 0.22 0.51
N LEU A 111 -13.23 -0.18 1.20
CA LEU A 111 -13.54 -1.58 1.46
C LEU A 111 -13.76 -2.38 0.17
N LEU A 112 -14.54 -1.85 -0.77
CA LEU A 112 -14.80 -2.50 -2.05
C LEU A 112 -13.53 -2.64 -2.91
N VAL A 113 -12.73 -1.58 -3.00
CA VAL A 113 -11.45 -1.59 -3.72
C VAL A 113 -10.46 -2.55 -3.05
N SER A 114 -10.36 -2.51 -1.72
CA SER A 114 -9.48 -3.40 -0.96
C SER A 114 -9.91 -4.86 -1.09
N ALA A 115 -11.21 -5.15 -1.00
CA ALA A 115 -11.74 -6.51 -1.16
C ALA A 115 -11.44 -7.07 -2.56
N LEU A 116 -11.64 -6.25 -3.61
CA LEU A 116 -11.34 -6.65 -4.98
C LEU A 116 -9.83 -6.88 -5.18
N THR A 117 -9.00 -5.96 -4.66
CA THR A 117 -7.54 -6.09 -4.75
C THR A 117 -7.04 -7.30 -3.98
N LEU A 118 -7.58 -7.54 -2.78
CA LEU A 118 -7.24 -8.70 -1.95
C LEU A 118 -7.64 -10.01 -2.64
N LEU A 119 -8.82 -10.07 -3.25
CA LEU A 119 -9.25 -11.25 -4.00
C LEU A 119 -8.27 -11.58 -5.13
N VAL A 120 -7.91 -10.58 -5.94
CA VAL A 120 -6.95 -10.75 -7.04
C VAL A 120 -5.56 -11.10 -6.50
N PHE A 121 -5.14 -10.49 -5.37
CA PHE A 121 -3.88 -10.82 -4.71
C PHE A 121 -3.85 -12.29 -4.27
N ILE A 122 -4.90 -12.76 -3.59
CA ILE A 122 -4.99 -14.17 -3.15
C ILE A 122 -4.93 -15.10 -4.35
N MET A 123 -5.67 -14.83 -5.42
CA MET A 123 -5.64 -15.66 -6.63
C MET A 123 -4.25 -15.67 -7.28
N ALA A 124 -3.62 -14.52 -7.42
CA ALA A 124 -2.28 -14.40 -8.00
C ALA A 124 -1.21 -15.08 -7.12
N PHE A 125 -1.31 -14.92 -5.80
CA PHE A 125 -0.42 -15.56 -4.84
C PHE A 125 -0.59 -17.08 -4.84
N MET A 126 -1.82 -17.60 -4.83
CA MET A 126 -2.10 -19.04 -4.91
C MET A 126 -1.54 -19.62 -6.22
N PHE A 127 -1.76 -18.93 -7.34
CA PHE A 127 -1.18 -19.38 -8.61
C PHE A 127 0.35 -19.41 -8.56
N TRP A 128 0.99 -18.35 -8.06
CA TRP A 128 2.44 -18.28 -7.89
C TRP A 128 2.96 -19.39 -6.94
N ALA A 129 2.28 -19.64 -5.82
CA ALA A 129 2.65 -20.68 -4.87
C ALA A 129 2.56 -22.08 -5.49
N VAL A 130 1.52 -22.35 -6.29
CA VAL A 130 1.39 -23.63 -7.03
C VAL A 130 2.52 -23.81 -8.04
N VAL A 131 2.86 -22.75 -8.79
CA VAL A 131 3.96 -22.78 -9.74
C VAL A 131 5.29 -23.02 -9.01
N LEU A 132 5.55 -22.29 -7.92
CA LEU A 132 6.77 -22.44 -7.12
C LEU A 132 6.86 -23.85 -6.53
N GLY A 133 5.78 -24.37 -5.95
CA GLY A 133 5.72 -25.73 -5.41
C GLY A 133 5.98 -26.80 -6.48
N SER A 134 5.42 -26.62 -7.68
CA SER A 134 5.65 -27.54 -8.81
C SER A 134 7.10 -27.53 -9.28
N ILE A 135 7.71 -26.35 -9.34
CA ILE A 135 9.14 -26.21 -9.70
C ILE A 135 10.02 -26.84 -8.63
N ALA A 136 9.72 -26.60 -7.35
CA ALA A 136 10.46 -27.19 -6.21
C ALA A 136 10.38 -28.70 -6.20
N ALA A 137 9.19 -29.28 -6.37
CA ALA A 137 9.00 -30.74 -6.49
C ALA A 137 9.79 -31.33 -7.65
N GLY A 138 9.80 -30.66 -8.81
CA GLY A 138 10.62 -31.06 -9.96
C GLY A 138 12.13 -30.97 -9.69
N ALA A 139 12.58 -29.98 -8.92
CA ALA A 139 13.98 -29.83 -8.53
C ALA A 139 14.42 -30.96 -7.58
N MET A 140 13.60 -31.30 -6.57
CA MET A 140 13.83 -32.40 -5.65
C MET A 140 13.86 -33.74 -6.37
N SER A 141 12.91 -33.99 -7.29
CA SER A 141 12.91 -35.20 -8.11
C SER A 141 14.18 -35.36 -8.96
N ARG A 142 14.70 -34.24 -9.52
CA ARG A 142 16.00 -34.23 -10.21
C ARG A 142 17.19 -34.55 -9.28
N ALA A 143 17.07 -34.22 -7.99
CA ALA A 143 18.07 -34.54 -6.97
C ALA A 143 17.91 -35.97 -6.40
N GLY A 144 16.92 -36.72 -6.86
CA GLY A 144 16.65 -38.07 -6.37
C GLY A 144 15.97 -38.14 -5.00
N ILE A 145 15.33 -37.03 -4.59
CA ILE A 145 14.63 -36.92 -3.29
C ILE A 145 13.13 -37.08 -3.52
N ASP A 146 12.50 -37.90 -2.72
CA ASP A 146 11.05 -38.04 -2.72
C ASP A 146 10.44 -37.10 -1.66
N PRO A 147 9.73 -36.07 -2.09
CA PRO A 147 9.15 -35.08 -1.17
C PRO A 147 8.14 -35.68 -0.19
N GLU A 148 7.41 -36.72 -0.62
CA GLU A 148 6.37 -37.35 0.19
C GLU A 148 6.98 -38.30 1.27
N ALA A 149 8.11 -38.93 0.95
CA ALA A 149 8.77 -39.86 1.86
C ALA A 149 9.51 -39.14 3.01
N GLU A 150 10.01 -37.92 2.78
CA GLU A 150 10.84 -37.20 3.76
C GLU A 150 10.07 -36.13 4.57
N GLY A 151 8.80 -35.85 4.23
CA GLY A 151 7.97 -34.88 4.95
C GLY A 151 8.55 -33.48 4.94
N LEU A 152 9.30 -33.11 3.89
CA LEU A 152 10.02 -31.87 3.78
C LEU A 152 9.05 -30.67 3.63
N GLU A 153 9.37 -29.59 4.34
CA GLU A 153 8.64 -28.33 4.20
C GLU A 153 9.04 -27.61 2.89
N LEU A 154 8.17 -26.71 2.42
CA LEU A 154 8.43 -25.90 1.21
C LEU A 154 9.75 -25.09 1.33
N ALA A 155 10.11 -24.67 2.55
CA ALA A 155 11.35 -23.95 2.80
C ALA A 155 12.59 -24.81 2.48
N ASP A 156 12.56 -26.08 2.85
CA ASP A 156 13.65 -27.04 2.58
C ASP A 156 13.72 -27.33 1.07
N ALA A 157 12.57 -27.48 0.42
CA ALA A 157 12.48 -27.71 -1.01
C ALA A 157 13.10 -26.56 -1.84
N MET A 158 13.05 -25.32 -1.33
CA MET A 158 13.68 -24.16 -2.00
C MET A 158 15.20 -24.24 -2.07
N ALA A 159 15.86 -25.01 -1.20
CA ALA A 159 17.31 -25.21 -1.25
C ALA A 159 17.78 -25.98 -2.48
N TYR A 160 16.89 -26.75 -3.12
CA TYR A 160 17.17 -27.55 -4.32
C TYR A 160 16.92 -26.79 -5.63
N LEU A 161 16.39 -25.55 -5.58
CA LEU A 161 16.11 -24.74 -6.76
C LEU A 161 17.40 -24.28 -7.43
N GLY A 162 17.56 -24.63 -8.70
CA GLY A 162 18.64 -24.10 -9.53
C GLY A 162 18.35 -22.69 -10.02
N THR A 163 19.36 -22.05 -10.65
CA THR A 163 19.23 -20.69 -11.19
C THR A 163 18.07 -20.57 -12.18
N ALA A 164 17.87 -21.55 -13.06
CA ALA A 164 16.77 -21.55 -14.03
C ALA A 164 15.40 -21.59 -13.34
N ASP A 165 15.27 -22.38 -12.27
CA ASP A 165 14.03 -22.50 -11.48
C ASP A 165 13.68 -21.17 -10.81
N TRP A 166 14.67 -20.48 -10.25
CA TRP A 166 14.51 -19.14 -9.68
C TRP A 166 14.10 -18.10 -10.73
N VAL A 167 14.67 -18.14 -11.92
CA VAL A 167 14.27 -17.24 -13.01
C VAL A 167 12.79 -17.39 -13.34
N VAL A 168 12.29 -18.63 -13.45
CA VAL A 168 10.86 -18.89 -13.73
C VAL A 168 9.99 -18.37 -12.57
N ALA A 169 10.34 -18.68 -11.32
CA ALA A 169 9.60 -18.24 -10.14
C ALA A 169 9.51 -16.70 -10.06
N ILE A 170 10.62 -16.00 -10.33
CA ILE A 170 10.70 -14.54 -10.35
C ILE A 170 9.85 -13.96 -11.48
N VAL A 171 9.93 -14.50 -12.69
CA VAL A 171 9.14 -14.01 -13.84
C VAL A 171 7.65 -14.13 -13.57
N VAL A 172 7.19 -15.26 -13.01
CA VAL A 172 5.78 -15.44 -12.64
C VAL A 172 5.38 -14.49 -11.51
N GLY A 173 6.24 -14.30 -10.50
CA GLY A 173 6.00 -13.34 -9.42
C GLY A 173 5.91 -11.89 -9.93
N LEU A 174 6.79 -11.49 -10.85
CA LEU A 174 6.75 -10.17 -11.49
C LEU A 174 5.49 -9.98 -12.33
N ALA A 175 5.02 -11.02 -13.04
CA ALA A 175 3.77 -10.94 -13.78
C ALA A 175 2.56 -10.76 -12.84
N ALA A 176 2.54 -11.46 -11.71
CA ALA A 176 1.52 -11.30 -10.68
C ALA A 176 1.55 -9.87 -10.07
N ALA A 177 2.73 -9.36 -9.75
CA ALA A 177 2.91 -7.99 -9.27
C ALA A 177 2.45 -6.95 -10.29
N ALA A 178 2.79 -7.14 -11.57
CA ALA A 178 2.35 -6.26 -12.66
C ALA A 178 0.83 -6.23 -12.79
N LEU A 179 0.16 -7.37 -12.64
CA LEU A 179 -1.31 -7.45 -12.62
C LEU A 179 -1.91 -6.62 -11.47
N LEU A 180 -1.34 -6.72 -10.27
CA LEU A 180 -1.80 -5.95 -9.10
C LEU A 180 -1.59 -4.45 -9.29
N VAL A 181 -0.43 -4.04 -9.81
CA VAL A 181 -0.15 -2.63 -10.14
C VAL A 181 -1.12 -2.11 -11.19
N TRP A 182 -1.39 -2.90 -12.23
CA TRP A 182 -2.36 -2.54 -13.27
C TRP A 182 -3.78 -2.39 -12.70
N LEU A 183 -4.22 -3.32 -11.84
CA LEU A 183 -5.52 -3.25 -11.18
C LEU A 183 -5.61 -2.01 -10.28
N SER A 184 -4.58 -1.76 -9.48
CA SER A 184 -4.48 -0.56 -8.64
C SER A 184 -4.59 0.72 -9.46
N ALA A 185 -3.90 0.80 -10.61
CA ALA A 185 -3.99 1.94 -11.52
C ALA A 185 -5.40 2.12 -12.11
N ARG A 186 -6.17 1.03 -12.26
CA ARG A 186 -7.55 1.09 -12.73
C ARG A 186 -8.52 1.61 -11.67
N LEU A 187 -8.29 1.28 -10.41
CA LEU A 187 -9.22 1.54 -9.31
C LEU A 187 -8.90 2.81 -8.51
N VAL A 188 -7.67 3.31 -8.59
CA VAL A 188 -7.20 4.42 -7.76
C VAL A 188 -8.04 5.69 -7.89
N LEU A 189 -8.66 5.93 -9.05
CA LEU A 189 -9.52 7.09 -9.29
C LEU A 189 -10.92 6.97 -8.68
N ALA A 190 -11.27 5.81 -8.06
CA ALA A 190 -12.54 5.64 -7.37
C ALA A 190 -12.70 6.59 -6.19
N LEU A 191 -11.64 6.79 -5.40
CA LEU A 191 -11.67 7.65 -4.22
C LEU A 191 -11.89 9.13 -4.59
N PRO A 192 -11.07 9.78 -5.45
CA PRO A 192 -11.29 11.16 -5.83
C PRO A 192 -12.60 11.37 -6.60
N ALA A 193 -13.03 10.40 -7.44
CA ALA A 193 -14.31 10.47 -8.13
C ALA A 193 -15.50 10.44 -7.13
N THR A 194 -15.40 9.64 -6.08
CA THR A 194 -16.43 9.55 -5.04
C THR A 194 -16.57 10.86 -4.28
N ILE A 195 -15.46 11.49 -3.90
CA ILE A 195 -15.45 12.79 -3.22
C ILE A 195 -16.00 13.89 -4.12
N ALA A 196 -15.52 13.96 -5.37
CA ALA A 196 -15.93 14.98 -6.32
C ALA A 196 -17.44 14.95 -6.62
N ASN A 197 -18.01 13.74 -6.78
CA ASN A 197 -19.41 13.55 -7.17
C ASN A 197 -20.34 13.30 -5.96
N ARG A 198 -19.82 13.18 -4.75
CA ARG A 198 -20.57 12.85 -3.53
C ARG A 198 -21.41 11.57 -3.67
N LYS A 199 -20.93 10.61 -4.46
CA LYS A 199 -21.57 9.31 -4.74
C LYS A 199 -20.52 8.23 -4.80
N ILE A 200 -20.88 6.98 -4.46
CA ILE A 200 -19.99 5.82 -4.58
C ILE A 200 -19.72 5.56 -6.07
N MET A 201 -18.46 5.72 -6.50
CA MET A 201 -18.05 5.75 -7.90
C MET A 201 -16.94 4.70 -8.21
N VAL A 202 -17.08 3.46 -7.72
CA VAL A 202 -16.05 2.42 -7.92
C VAL A 202 -15.91 2.03 -9.39
N LEU A 203 -17.02 1.72 -10.06
CA LEU A 203 -17.00 1.27 -11.45
C LEU A 203 -16.63 2.37 -12.45
N SER A 204 -16.92 3.63 -12.13
CA SER A 204 -16.53 4.76 -12.99
C SER A 204 -15.03 5.01 -13.02
N ALA A 205 -14.29 4.57 -11.99
CA ALA A 205 -12.82 4.62 -12.00
C ALA A 205 -12.23 3.85 -13.18
N TRP A 206 -12.88 2.75 -13.58
CA TRP A 206 -12.44 1.96 -14.72
C TRP A 206 -12.52 2.75 -16.02
N SER A 207 -13.60 3.49 -16.26
CA SER A 207 -13.75 4.35 -17.44
C SER A 207 -12.80 5.55 -17.40
N LEU A 208 -12.60 6.17 -16.21
CA LEU A 208 -11.68 7.30 -16.03
C LEU A 208 -10.21 6.91 -16.29
N SER A 209 -9.82 5.70 -15.98
CA SER A 209 -8.45 5.19 -16.21
C SER A 209 -8.23 4.65 -17.62
N ASN A 210 -9.28 4.57 -18.46
CA ASN A 210 -9.18 3.96 -19.78
C ASN A 210 -8.19 4.73 -20.68
N GLY A 211 -7.34 3.97 -21.41
CA GLY A 211 -6.27 4.51 -22.25
C GLY A 211 -5.07 5.10 -21.50
N ASN A 212 -5.12 5.18 -20.15
CA ASN A 212 -4.05 5.77 -19.33
C ASN A 212 -3.55 4.86 -18.19
N ALA A 213 -4.02 3.62 -18.08
CA ALA A 213 -3.69 2.74 -16.97
C ALA A 213 -2.17 2.58 -16.75
N LEU A 214 -1.38 2.39 -17.81
CA LEU A 214 0.08 2.29 -17.70
C LEU A 214 0.73 3.60 -17.24
N ARG A 215 0.23 4.76 -17.67
CA ARG A 215 0.72 6.07 -17.23
C ARG A 215 0.39 6.33 -15.76
N ILE A 216 -0.82 5.92 -15.33
CA ILE A 216 -1.24 5.99 -13.93
C ILE A 216 -0.38 5.04 -13.09
N ALA A 217 -0.14 3.80 -13.57
CA ALA A 217 0.76 2.86 -12.92
C ALA A 217 2.18 3.42 -12.78
N ALA A 218 2.73 4.01 -13.84
CA ALA A 218 4.04 4.67 -13.81
C ALA A 218 4.07 5.84 -12.81
N ALA A 219 3.02 6.66 -12.76
CA ALA A 219 2.92 7.76 -11.79
C ALA A 219 2.86 7.23 -10.35
N LEU A 220 2.10 6.15 -10.09
CA LEU A 220 2.05 5.49 -8.79
C LEU A 220 3.44 4.98 -8.38
N LEU A 221 4.10 4.20 -9.24
CA LEU A 221 5.42 3.65 -8.97
C LEU A 221 6.46 4.75 -8.73
N LEU A 222 6.52 5.76 -9.60
CA LEU A 222 7.48 6.87 -9.42
C LEU A 222 7.20 7.70 -8.17
N THR A 223 5.92 7.85 -7.77
CA THR A 223 5.58 8.51 -6.51
C THR A 223 5.97 7.66 -5.31
N SER A 224 5.90 6.32 -5.41
CA SER A 224 6.30 5.43 -4.33
C SER A 224 7.82 5.37 -4.11
N LEU A 225 8.65 5.60 -5.13
CA LEU A 225 10.11 5.44 -5.02
C LEU A 225 10.76 6.28 -3.90
N PRO A 226 10.51 7.61 -3.79
CA PRO A 226 11.07 8.40 -2.69
C PRO A 226 10.52 7.98 -1.33
N LEU A 227 9.25 7.53 -1.26
CA LEU A 227 8.64 7.04 -0.03
C LEU A 227 9.28 5.72 0.41
N LEU A 228 9.49 4.78 -0.52
CA LEU A 228 10.21 3.53 -0.28
C LEU A 228 11.68 3.78 0.16
N ALA A 229 12.35 4.76 -0.44
CA ALA A 229 13.69 5.14 -0.02
C ALA A 229 13.69 5.69 1.42
N LEU A 230 12.68 6.49 1.78
CA LEU A 230 12.51 6.99 3.14
C LEU A 230 12.20 5.85 4.12
N GLU A 231 11.33 4.92 3.76
CA GLU A 231 11.00 3.74 4.57
C GLU A 231 12.19 2.81 4.73
N ALA A 232 12.96 2.57 3.66
CA ALA A 232 14.20 1.80 3.73
C ALA A 232 15.23 2.46 4.65
N GLY A 233 15.39 3.79 4.54
CA GLY A 233 16.26 4.56 5.43
C GLY A 233 15.83 4.48 6.91
N LEU A 234 14.53 4.50 7.18
CA LEU A 234 13.99 4.29 8.52
C LEU A 234 14.29 2.89 9.03
N TYR A 235 14.13 1.87 8.20
CA TYR A 235 14.46 0.48 8.58
C TYR A 235 15.95 0.31 8.89
N GLU A 236 16.82 0.85 8.04
CA GLU A 236 18.28 0.86 8.29
C GLU A 236 18.65 1.58 9.60
N LEU A 237 18.01 2.71 9.87
CA LEU A 237 18.20 3.45 11.10
C LEU A 237 17.81 2.60 12.32
N ILE A 238 16.67 1.93 12.27
CA ILE A 238 16.21 1.04 13.34
C ILE A 238 17.20 -0.12 13.52
N CYS A 239 17.65 -0.75 12.43
CA CYS A 239 18.66 -1.80 12.50
C CYS A 239 19.96 -1.31 13.15
N ALA A 240 20.42 -0.11 12.79
CA ALA A 240 21.62 0.48 13.35
C ALA A 240 21.47 0.79 14.85
N VAL A 241 20.31 1.32 15.28
CA VAL A 241 20.02 1.63 16.69
C VAL A 241 19.92 0.36 17.53
N LEU A 242 19.31 -0.70 17.00
CA LEU A 242 19.16 -1.99 17.69
C LEU A 242 20.40 -2.88 17.58
N GLY A 243 21.44 -2.45 16.83
CA GLY A 243 22.65 -3.26 16.58
C GLY A 243 22.34 -4.55 15.80
N SER A 244 21.25 -4.57 15.03
CA SER A 244 20.80 -5.72 14.26
C SER A 244 21.21 -5.61 12.79
N ARG A 245 21.19 -6.75 12.08
CA ARG A 245 21.41 -6.77 10.63
C ARG A 245 20.07 -6.72 9.89
N PRO A 246 19.97 -5.98 8.75
CA PRO A 246 18.79 -6.02 7.92
C PRO A 246 18.47 -7.43 7.40
N LEU A 247 17.17 -7.77 7.27
CA LEU A 247 16.72 -9.09 6.80
C LEU A 247 17.20 -9.45 5.39
N TYR A 248 17.49 -8.46 4.54
CA TYR A 248 17.98 -8.69 3.17
C TYR A 248 19.49 -8.98 3.09
N VAL A 249 20.23 -8.89 4.21
CA VAL A 249 21.64 -9.26 4.26
C VAL A 249 21.73 -10.77 4.44
N PRO A 250 22.32 -11.52 3.49
CA PRO A 250 22.42 -12.97 3.59
C PRO A 250 23.17 -13.39 4.84
N VAL A 251 22.64 -14.38 5.53
CA VAL A 251 23.27 -15.00 6.70
C VAL A 251 24.07 -16.21 6.24
N PRO A 252 25.32 -16.38 6.68
CA PRO A 252 26.08 -17.60 6.39
C PRO A 252 25.34 -18.85 6.90
N VAL A 253 25.29 -19.88 6.06
CA VAL A 253 24.69 -21.17 6.41
C VAL A 253 25.42 -21.74 7.65
N GLY A 254 24.68 -22.06 8.70
CA GLY A 254 25.22 -22.60 9.96
C GLY A 254 25.21 -21.66 11.16
N ALA A 255 24.67 -20.45 11.01
CA ALA A 255 24.51 -19.51 12.11
C ALA A 255 23.13 -19.67 12.77
N ASP A 256 22.98 -20.63 13.64
CA ASP A 256 21.69 -21.07 14.23
C ASP A 256 20.90 -20.02 15.04
N GLN A 257 21.41 -18.78 15.23
CA GLN A 257 20.73 -17.77 16.05
C GLN A 257 20.70 -16.36 15.44
N VAL A 258 21.01 -16.21 14.16
CA VAL A 258 21.23 -14.86 13.56
C VAL A 258 19.93 -14.15 13.19
N ASN A 259 18.80 -14.85 13.13
CA ASN A 259 17.54 -14.26 12.67
C ASN A 259 16.75 -13.50 13.76
N ALA A 260 16.95 -13.82 15.05
CA ALA A 260 16.17 -13.19 16.11
C ALA A 260 16.36 -11.65 16.19
N PRO A 261 17.60 -11.09 16.13
CA PRO A 261 17.77 -9.63 16.11
C PRO A 261 17.21 -8.95 14.85
N ALA A 262 17.31 -9.64 13.70
CA ALA A 262 16.77 -9.11 12.44
C ALA A 262 15.23 -9.11 12.44
N LEU A 263 14.60 -10.13 13.02
CA LEU A 263 13.15 -10.20 13.21
C LEU A 263 12.68 -9.11 14.18
N ALA A 264 13.37 -8.89 15.30
CA ALA A 264 13.08 -7.82 16.24
C ALA A 264 13.15 -6.43 15.57
N ALA A 265 14.16 -6.20 14.71
CA ALA A 265 14.24 -4.96 13.94
C ALA A 265 13.10 -4.82 12.91
N ALA A 266 12.67 -5.92 12.28
CA ALA A 266 11.54 -5.91 11.38
C ALA A 266 10.22 -5.64 12.11
N GLU A 267 10.02 -6.23 13.29
CA GLU A 267 8.87 -5.94 14.14
C GLU A 267 8.85 -4.47 14.57
N GLU A 268 9.99 -3.92 14.98
CA GLU A 268 10.10 -2.51 15.35
C GLU A 268 9.84 -1.59 14.15
N TYR A 269 10.36 -1.92 12.97
CA TYR A 269 10.04 -1.20 11.75
C TYR A 269 8.54 -1.22 11.45
N LEU A 270 7.86 -2.37 11.55
CA LEU A 270 6.43 -2.48 11.33
C LEU A 270 5.64 -1.63 12.33
N ARG A 271 6.09 -1.54 13.59
CA ARG A 271 5.51 -0.65 14.60
C ARG A 271 5.58 0.81 14.18
N TRP A 272 6.72 1.27 13.67
CA TRP A 272 6.90 2.69 13.31
C TRP A 272 6.38 3.03 11.92
N ASN A 273 6.28 2.05 11.02
CA ASN A 273 5.82 2.27 9.64
C ASN A 273 4.42 2.89 9.56
N GLY A 274 3.52 2.55 10.48
CA GLY A 274 2.20 3.15 10.52
C GLY A 274 2.20 4.68 10.70
N LEU A 275 3.25 5.24 11.32
CA LEU A 275 3.40 6.68 11.44
C LEU A 275 3.66 7.34 10.08
N MET A 276 4.18 6.59 9.10
CA MET A 276 4.40 7.10 7.74
C MET A 276 3.09 7.50 7.03
N ALA A 277 1.94 7.10 7.57
CA ALA A 277 0.64 7.48 7.01
C ALA A 277 0.44 8.99 6.90
N PHE A 278 1.05 9.81 7.79
CA PHE A 278 0.99 11.27 7.72
C PHE A 278 1.71 11.86 6.50
N ILE A 279 2.64 11.12 5.89
CA ILE A 279 3.31 11.48 4.63
C ILE A 279 2.58 10.81 3.46
N ASN A 280 2.37 9.50 3.56
CA ASN A 280 1.86 8.68 2.47
C ASN A 280 0.45 9.11 2.05
N ILE A 281 -0.46 9.31 3.01
CA ILE A 281 -1.85 9.67 2.70
C ILE A 281 -1.97 11.02 1.98
N PRO A 282 -1.34 12.12 2.42
CA PRO A 282 -1.38 13.38 1.69
C PRO A 282 -0.73 13.30 0.30
N VAL A 283 0.44 12.64 0.17
CA VAL A 283 1.14 12.49 -1.12
C VAL A 283 0.24 11.78 -2.13
N PHE A 284 -0.31 10.62 -1.77
CA PHE A 284 -1.20 9.90 -2.68
C PHE A 284 -2.52 10.62 -2.92
N SER A 285 -3.06 11.35 -1.94
CA SER A 285 -4.25 12.19 -2.16
C SER A 285 -3.99 13.29 -3.19
N GLY A 286 -2.83 13.93 -3.14
CA GLY A 286 -2.40 14.92 -4.13
C GLY A 286 -2.25 14.31 -5.53
N LEU A 287 -1.63 13.14 -5.63
CA LEU A 287 -1.50 12.38 -6.88
C LEU A 287 -2.86 12.06 -7.50
N TYR A 288 -3.74 11.45 -6.72
CA TYR A 288 -5.06 11.01 -7.18
C TYR A 288 -5.93 12.19 -7.63
N ALA A 289 -5.91 13.28 -6.86
CA ALA A 289 -6.64 14.47 -7.20
C ALA A 289 -6.13 15.13 -8.48
N TYR A 290 -4.80 15.20 -8.68
CA TYR A 290 -4.23 15.75 -9.90
C TYR A 290 -4.60 14.93 -11.13
N ILE A 291 -4.45 13.61 -11.06
CA ILE A 291 -4.81 12.70 -12.16
C ILE A 291 -6.32 12.80 -12.46
N TYR A 292 -7.16 12.79 -11.42
CA TYR A 292 -8.60 12.91 -11.57
C TYR A 292 -9.00 14.21 -12.27
N ARG A 293 -8.47 15.36 -11.81
CA ARG A 293 -8.73 16.66 -12.45
C ARG A 293 -8.28 16.69 -13.91
N ASN A 294 -7.11 16.14 -14.21
CA ASN A 294 -6.60 16.06 -15.58
C ASN A 294 -7.50 15.20 -16.49
N ARG A 295 -8.12 14.16 -15.94
CA ARG A 295 -9.04 13.26 -16.68
C ARG A 295 -10.44 13.80 -16.83
N THR A 296 -10.87 14.72 -15.97
CA THR A 296 -12.21 15.31 -15.98
C THR A 296 -12.24 16.75 -16.51
N ALA A 297 -11.06 17.37 -16.70
CA ALA A 297 -10.98 18.68 -17.35
C ALA A 297 -11.51 18.60 -18.78
N THR A 298 -12.52 19.39 -19.09
CA THR A 298 -12.99 19.59 -20.46
C THR A 298 -11.85 20.24 -21.26
N PRO A 299 -11.48 19.76 -22.46
CA PRO A 299 -10.53 20.46 -23.30
C PRO A 299 -10.99 21.92 -23.45
N ALA A 300 -10.07 22.85 -23.19
CA ALA A 300 -10.37 24.25 -23.46
C ALA A 300 -10.75 24.38 -24.93
N ALA A 301 -11.92 24.98 -25.20
CA ALA A 301 -12.46 25.18 -26.54
C ALA A 301 -11.61 26.23 -27.33
N GLY A 302 -10.35 25.93 -27.53
CA GLY A 302 -9.39 26.84 -28.15
C GLY A 302 -8.19 26.18 -28.85
N ASP A 303 -8.00 24.88 -28.66
CA ASP A 303 -6.83 24.16 -29.23
C ASP A 303 -7.26 23.18 -30.37
N ALA A 304 -8.28 23.54 -31.14
CA ALA A 304 -8.69 22.81 -32.35
C ALA A 304 -8.26 23.56 -33.61
#